data_d4e7c61bb032631d15a1c4ad8dc1041a
#
_entry.id   d4e7c61bb032631d15a1c4ad8dc1041a
#
_cell.length_a   1.000
_cell.length_b   1.000
_cell.length_c   1.000
_cell.angle_alpha   90.00
_cell.angle_beta   90.00
_cell.angle_gamma   90.00
#
_symmetry.space_group_name_H-M   'P 1'
#
loop_
_entity.id
_entity.type
_entity.pdbx_description
1 polymer ?
#
loop_
_entity_poly.entity_id
_entity_poly.type
_entity_poly.pdbx_seq_one_letter_code
_entity_poly.pdbx_strand_id
1 'polypeptide(L)' 'MRVIDCDCGATLQAANDDDLLKAAREHCDQKHPELQLTDDQVQALVTEKAYEASDA' A
#
# COMPACT_ATOMS: atom_id res chain seq x y z
N MET A 1 4.47 -7.48 -10.71
CA MET A 1 3.58 -6.47 -10.15
C MET A 1 3.51 -6.62 -8.64
N ARG A 2 3.62 -5.52 -7.93
CA ARG A 2 3.53 -5.53 -6.47
C ARG A 2 2.11 -5.23 -6.03
N VAL A 3 1.63 -5.98 -5.05
CA VAL A 3 0.24 -5.88 -4.59
C VAL A 3 0.23 -5.81 -3.07
N ILE A 4 -0.68 -5.00 -2.53
CA ILE A 4 -0.91 -4.96 -1.09
C ILE A 4 -2.42 -4.92 -0.84
N ASP A 5 -2.87 -5.70 0.13
CA ASP A 5 -4.27 -5.70 0.55
C ASP A 5 -4.45 -4.81 1.77
N CYS A 6 -5.38 -3.89 1.67
CA CYS A 6 -5.71 -3.04 2.80
C CYS A 6 -6.77 -3.71 3.68
N ASP A 7 -6.70 -3.43 4.99
CA ASP A 7 -7.64 -4.01 5.95
C ASP A 7 -9.09 -3.63 5.64
N CYS A 8 -9.29 -2.54 4.91
CA CYS A 8 -10.65 -2.13 4.53
C CYS A 8 -11.19 -2.92 3.34
N GLY A 9 -10.43 -3.88 2.81
CA GLY A 9 -10.86 -4.70 1.70
C GLY A 9 -10.40 -4.20 0.33
N ALA A 10 -9.70 -3.07 0.29
CA ALA A 10 -9.16 -2.55 -0.96
C ALA A 10 -7.86 -3.26 -1.33
N THR A 11 -7.65 -3.46 -2.62
CA THR A 11 -6.41 -4.04 -3.13
C THR A 11 -5.70 -2.98 -3.97
N LEU A 12 -4.44 -2.72 -3.64
CA LEU A 12 -3.63 -1.74 -4.34
C LEU A 12 -2.56 -2.46 -5.14
N GLN A 13 -2.32 -2.01 -6.36
CA GLN A 13 -1.36 -2.63 -7.26
C GLN A 13 -0.47 -1.56 -7.87
N ALA A 14 0.80 -1.91 -8.08
CA ALA A 14 1.74 -1.01 -8.73
C ALA A 14 2.84 -1.83 -9.40
N ALA A 15 3.56 -1.20 -10.31
CA ALA A 15 4.62 -1.87 -11.05
C ALA A 15 5.82 -2.17 -10.14
N ASN A 16 6.05 -1.35 -9.12
CA ASN A 16 7.18 -1.51 -8.21
C ASN A 16 6.82 -1.00 -6.82
N ASP A 17 7.73 -1.20 -5.87
CA ASP A 17 7.49 -0.82 -4.48
C ASP A 17 7.34 0.68 -4.30
N ASP A 18 8.10 1.48 -5.03
CA ASP A 18 8.01 2.94 -4.92
C ASP A 18 6.62 3.43 -5.31
N ASP A 19 6.10 2.94 -6.42
CA ASP A 19 4.76 3.30 -6.86
C ASP A 19 3.70 2.76 -5.92
N LEU A 20 3.91 1.55 -5.41
CA LEU A 20 2.99 0.97 -4.46
C LEU A 20 2.94 1.77 -3.17
N LEU A 21 4.10 2.25 -2.71
CA LEU A 21 4.17 3.10 -1.53
C LEU A 21 3.36 4.37 -1.72
N LYS A 22 3.49 5.00 -2.89
CA LYS A 22 2.71 6.20 -3.18
C LYS A 22 1.21 5.91 -3.19
N ALA A 23 0.82 4.80 -3.82
CA ALA A 23 -0.59 4.41 -3.85
C ALA A 23 -1.12 4.14 -2.45
N ALA A 24 -0.34 3.46 -1.62
CA ALA A 24 -0.74 3.17 -0.25
C ALA A 24 -0.89 4.44 0.57
N ARG A 25 0.04 5.39 0.41
CA ARG A 25 -0.04 6.67 1.11
C ARG A 25 -1.28 7.44 0.72
N GLU A 26 -1.53 7.51 -0.57
CA GLU A 26 -2.70 8.22 -1.07
C GLU A 26 -3.99 7.57 -0.58
N HIS A 27 -4.01 6.24 -0.58
CA HIS A 27 -5.16 5.50 -0.06
C HIS A 27 -5.40 5.81 1.42
N CYS A 28 -4.34 5.78 2.23
CA CYS A 28 -4.47 6.08 3.65
C CYS A 28 -4.92 7.52 3.87
N ASP A 29 -4.43 8.44 3.06
CA ASP A 29 -4.77 9.85 3.17
C ASP A 29 -6.25 10.11 2.87
N GLN A 30 -6.78 9.40 1.89
CA GLN A 30 -8.14 9.63 1.42
C GLN A 30 -9.17 8.79 2.18
N LYS A 31 -8.82 7.55 2.51
CA LYS A 31 -9.75 6.59 3.10
C LYS A 31 -9.61 6.47 4.61
N HIS A 32 -8.41 6.72 5.11
CA HIS A 32 -8.12 6.55 6.54
C HIS A 32 -7.37 7.75 7.11
N PRO A 33 -7.87 8.98 6.88
CA PRO A 33 -7.16 10.17 7.36
C PRO A 33 -7.04 10.23 8.88
N GLU A 34 -7.97 9.60 9.59
CA GLU A 34 -7.96 9.58 11.05
C GLU A 34 -6.82 8.75 11.62
N LEU A 35 -6.23 7.86 10.83
CA LEU A 35 -5.11 7.03 11.29
C LEU A 35 -3.82 7.83 11.38
N GLN A 36 -3.70 8.91 10.63
CA GLN A 36 -2.54 9.80 10.64
C GLN A 36 -1.22 9.04 10.51
N LEU A 37 -1.18 8.09 9.59
CA LEU A 37 0.03 7.29 9.36
C LEU A 37 1.14 8.14 8.77
N THR A 38 2.35 7.96 9.30
CA THR A 38 3.53 8.63 8.76
C THR A 38 4.08 7.85 7.57
N ASP A 39 5.01 8.50 6.83
CA ASP A 39 5.67 7.85 5.71
C ASP A 39 6.34 6.55 6.14
N ASP A 40 7.02 6.60 7.29
CA ASP A 40 7.71 5.42 7.80
C ASP A 40 6.73 4.29 8.10
N GLN A 41 5.59 4.62 8.66
CA GLN A 41 4.57 3.62 8.99
C GLN A 41 3.98 3.01 7.72
N VAL A 42 3.70 3.83 6.72
CA VAL A 42 3.17 3.33 5.45
C VAL A 42 4.21 2.46 4.76
N GLN A 43 5.47 2.89 4.78
CA GLN A 43 6.55 2.12 4.19
C GLN A 43 6.70 0.76 4.88
N ALA A 44 6.59 0.73 6.20
CA ALA A 44 6.65 -0.52 6.94
C ALA A 44 5.51 -1.45 6.55
N LEU A 45 4.30 -0.92 6.39
CA LEU A 45 3.16 -1.71 5.96
C LEU A 45 3.40 -2.30 4.57
N VAL A 46 3.88 -1.49 3.64
CA VAL A 46 4.14 -1.96 2.29
C VAL A 46 5.22 -3.04 2.31
N THR A 47 6.30 -2.81 3.04
CA THR A 47 7.39 -3.77 3.11
C THR A 47 6.93 -5.10 3.72
N GLU A 48 6.08 -5.04 4.71
CA GLU A 48 5.64 -6.24 5.43
C GLU A 48 4.52 -6.98 4.73
N LYS A 49 3.57 -6.26 4.15
CA LYS A 49 2.35 -6.87 3.62
C LYS A 49 2.31 -7.00 2.10
N ALA A 50 3.10 -6.21 1.39
CA ALA A 50 3.10 -6.30 -0.07
C ALA A 50 3.70 -7.63 -0.54
N TYR A 51 3.15 -8.13 -1.63
CA TYR A 51 3.63 -9.39 -2.21
C TYR A 51 3.69 -9.25 -3.73
N GLU A 52 4.46 -10.15 -4.33
CA GLU A 52 4.60 -10.18 -5.78
C GLU A 52 3.46 -10.99 -6.37
N ALA A 53 2.61 -10.34 -7.14
CA ALA A 53 1.55 -11.03 -7.85
C ALA A 53 2.06 -11.42 -9.23
N SER A 54 2.12 -12.70 -9.49
CA SER A 54 2.52 -13.19 -10.79
C SER A 54 1.30 -13.23 -11.68
N ASP A 55 1.38 -12.54 -12.79
CA ASP A 55 0.30 -12.46 -13.73
C ASP A 55 0.54 -13.51 -14.82
N ALA A 56 0.34 -14.72 -14.46
CA ALA A 56 0.58 -15.81 -15.39
C ALA A 56 -0.53 -15.95 -16.40
#